data_14f2ab42b53418af7b1a5e54e526d55d
#
_entry.id   14f2ab42b53418af7b1a5e54e526d55d
#
_cell.length_a   1.000
_cell.length_b   1.000
_cell.length_c   1.000
_cell.angle_alpha   90.00
_cell.angle_beta   90.00
_cell.angle_gamma   90.00
#
_symmetry.space_group_name_H-M   'P 1'
#
loop_
_entity.id
_entity.type
_entity.pdbx_description
1 polymer ?
#
loop_
_entity_poly.entity_id
_entity_poly.type
_entity_poly.pdbx_seq_one_letter_code
_entity_poly.pdbx_strand_id
1 'polypeptide(L)'
;MTRTHLVWDWNGTLLNDFDLVVAATNHALATVGGPAVTADDHRRQFIRPVADFYAAVLGRAVDADEFDRLDAIFHDAYRERLTTCALADDAMTAMRSWAGSQSLLSMWFHDDLVPAVTAYGLDGRFRRVDGLRPALGGDRAYKADHLKSHLAALGLDGAAVVLIGDSIDDADAAHSAGAACVLYTGGFTDEVRLRASGHPVAGTLTDAVKLAAEL
;
A
#
# COMPACT_ATOMS: atom_id res chain seq x y z
N MET A 1 -16.56 -15.76 -13.40
CA MET A 1 -17.39 -14.52 -13.28
C MET A 1 -16.52 -13.37 -13.79
N THR A 2 -17.06 -12.42 -14.50
CA THR A 2 -16.28 -11.29 -15.02
C THR A 2 -15.94 -10.33 -13.88
N ARG A 3 -14.68 -9.97 -13.73
CA ARG A 3 -14.21 -8.95 -12.77
C ARG A 3 -14.67 -7.58 -13.25
N THR A 4 -15.33 -6.82 -12.42
CA THR A 4 -15.97 -5.55 -12.80
C THR A 4 -15.50 -4.36 -11.96
N HIS A 5 -14.69 -4.61 -10.92
CA HIS A 5 -14.21 -3.58 -10.02
C HIS A 5 -12.74 -3.73 -9.68
N LEU A 6 -11.98 -2.62 -9.76
CA LEU A 6 -10.62 -2.54 -9.24
C LEU A 6 -10.60 -1.83 -7.88
N VAL A 7 -9.86 -2.42 -6.95
CA VAL A 7 -9.42 -1.72 -5.75
C VAL A 7 -7.93 -1.41 -5.92
N TRP A 8 -7.58 -0.15 -5.82
CA TRP A 8 -6.19 0.29 -5.88
C TRP A 8 -5.62 0.45 -4.47
N ASP A 9 -4.42 -0.02 -4.26
CA ASP A 9 -3.60 0.48 -3.17
C ASP A 9 -3.01 1.85 -3.51
N TRP A 10 -2.54 2.59 -2.50
CA TRP A 10 -2.04 3.95 -2.66
C TRP A 10 -0.52 4.01 -2.62
N ASN A 11 0.06 3.81 -1.43
CA ASN A 11 1.50 3.95 -1.18
C ASN A 11 2.28 2.83 -1.89
N GLY A 12 3.31 3.19 -2.65
CA GLY A 12 4.07 2.22 -3.45
C GLY A 12 3.31 1.66 -4.67
N THR A 13 2.05 2.04 -4.86
CA THR A 13 1.23 1.59 -6.00
C THR A 13 0.85 2.78 -6.88
N LEU A 14 -0.24 3.50 -6.56
CA LEU A 14 -0.59 4.70 -7.33
C LEU A 14 0.33 5.88 -7.02
N LEU A 15 0.81 6.00 -5.78
CA LEU A 15 1.77 7.01 -5.37
C LEU A 15 3.19 6.42 -5.45
N ASN A 16 4.07 7.12 -6.15
CA ASN A 16 5.50 6.78 -6.23
C ASN A 16 6.24 7.43 -5.06
N ASP A 17 6.11 6.87 -3.87
CA ASP A 17 6.64 7.40 -2.62
C ASP A 17 7.74 6.53 -1.98
N PHE A 18 8.20 5.49 -2.67
CA PHE A 18 9.15 4.54 -2.10
C PHE A 18 10.45 5.19 -1.60
N ASP A 19 11.04 6.11 -2.37
CA ASP A 19 12.26 6.81 -1.96
C ASP A 19 12.02 7.68 -0.71
N LEU A 20 10.82 8.26 -0.60
CA LEU A 20 10.43 9.02 0.59
C LEU A 20 10.26 8.10 1.81
N VAL A 21 9.67 6.92 1.64
CA VAL A 21 9.54 5.92 2.71
C VAL A 21 10.91 5.49 3.22
N VAL A 22 11.86 5.20 2.32
CA VAL A 22 13.24 4.84 2.71
C VAL A 22 13.92 6.00 3.45
N ALA A 23 13.75 7.23 2.98
CA ALA A 23 14.32 8.42 3.63
C ALA A 23 13.72 8.65 5.02
N ALA A 24 12.40 8.54 5.20
CA ALA A 24 11.73 8.69 6.49
C ALA A 24 12.10 7.56 7.46
N THR A 25 12.21 6.31 6.97
CA THR A 25 12.70 5.17 7.77
C THR A 25 14.11 5.43 8.28
N ASN A 26 15.02 5.88 7.42
CA ASN A 26 16.39 6.19 7.82
C ASN A 26 16.46 7.37 8.79
N HIS A 27 15.57 8.35 8.64
CA HIS A 27 15.47 9.45 9.60
C HIS A 27 15.07 8.94 10.99
N ALA A 28 14.05 8.07 11.08
CA ALA A 28 13.64 7.46 12.34
C ALA A 28 14.76 6.60 12.96
N LEU A 29 15.38 5.71 12.17
CA LEU A 29 16.47 4.85 12.64
C LEU A 29 17.66 5.65 13.18
N ALA A 30 18.03 6.78 12.56
CA ALA A 30 19.12 7.63 12.99
C ALA A 30 18.92 8.19 14.40
N THR A 31 17.68 8.42 14.84
CA THR A 31 17.36 8.96 16.16
C THR A 31 17.72 8.00 17.31
N VAL A 32 17.81 6.71 17.01
CA VAL A 32 18.18 5.65 17.98
C VAL A 32 19.57 5.08 17.69
N GLY A 33 20.36 5.74 16.82
CA GLY A 33 21.69 5.27 16.43
C GLY A 33 21.69 4.00 15.58
N GLY A 34 20.58 3.70 14.95
CA GLY A 34 20.42 2.53 14.08
C GLY A 34 21.13 2.69 12.72
N PRO A 35 21.37 1.57 12.01
CA PRO A 35 21.99 1.61 10.69
C PRO A 35 21.02 2.19 9.65
N ALA A 36 21.58 2.83 8.62
CA ALA A 36 20.80 3.20 7.44
C ALA A 36 20.51 1.96 6.59
N VAL A 37 19.30 1.90 6.03
CA VAL A 37 18.90 0.87 5.05
C VAL A 37 18.96 1.46 3.63
N THR A 38 19.44 0.66 2.68
CA THR A 38 19.32 1.00 1.26
C THR A 38 17.91 0.71 0.75
N ALA A 39 17.55 1.24 -0.42
CA ALA A 39 16.28 0.93 -1.08
C ALA A 39 16.10 -0.59 -1.29
N ASP A 40 17.16 -1.27 -1.73
CA ASP A 40 17.14 -2.72 -1.94
C ASP A 40 17.02 -3.49 -0.62
N ASP A 41 17.71 -3.06 0.44
CA ASP A 41 17.58 -3.69 1.76
C ASP A 41 16.17 -3.51 2.30
N HIS A 42 15.59 -2.32 2.15
CA HIS A 42 14.21 -2.07 2.56
C HIS A 42 13.25 -3.02 1.85
N ARG A 43 13.29 -3.14 0.50
CA ARG A 43 12.41 -4.04 -0.26
C ARG A 43 12.56 -5.50 0.15
N ARG A 44 13.80 -5.95 0.42
CA ARG A 44 14.06 -7.33 0.84
C ARG A 44 13.58 -7.63 2.25
N GLN A 45 13.68 -6.67 3.16
CA GLN A 45 13.50 -6.89 4.59
C GLN A 45 12.16 -6.39 5.13
N PHE A 46 11.49 -5.49 4.39
CA PHE A 46 10.23 -4.93 4.87
C PHE A 46 9.18 -6.01 5.11
N ILE A 47 8.67 -6.02 6.33
CA ILE A 47 7.63 -6.94 6.82
C ILE A 47 6.65 -6.18 7.71
N ARG A 48 5.47 -6.75 7.89
CA ARG A 48 4.51 -6.28 8.88
C ARG A 48 4.34 -7.35 9.99
N PRO A 49 4.11 -6.98 11.23
CA PRO A 49 4.02 -5.60 11.75
C PRO A 49 5.32 -4.82 11.57
N VAL A 50 5.21 -3.48 11.41
CA VAL A 50 6.38 -2.60 11.17
C VAL A 50 7.36 -2.63 12.33
N ALA A 51 6.90 -2.90 13.56
CA ALA A 51 7.77 -3.09 14.73
C ALA A 51 8.80 -4.22 14.52
N ASP A 52 8.40 -5.31 13.84
CA ASP A 52 9.29 -6.45 13.55
C ASP A 52 10.35 -6.06 12.51
N PHE A 53 9.98 -5.21 11.55
CA PHE A 53 10.95 -4.66 10.60
C PHE A 53 12.01 -3.80 11.31
N TYR A 54 11.59 -2.88 12.20
CA TYR A 54 12.55 -2.08 12.98
C TYR A 54 13.43 -2.97 13.87
N ALA A 55 12.85 -3.99 14.52
CA ALA A 55 13.61 -4.93 15.34
C ALA A 55 14.66 -5.70 14.53
N ALA A 56 14.31 -6.14 13.32
CA ALA A 56 15.22 -6.83 12.41
C ALA A 56 16.38 -5.92 11.97
N VAL A 57 16.09 -4.68 11.58
CA VAL A 57 17.10 -3.71 11.15
C VAL A 57 18.03 -3.32 12.30
N LEU A 58 17.48 -3.11 13.52
CA LEU A 58 18.25 -2.74 14.69
C LEU A 58 19.01 -3.92 15.32
N GLY A 59 18.70 -5.18 14.93
CA GLY A 59 19.29 -6.39 15.50
C GLY A 59 18.93 -6.61 16.98
N ARG A 60 17.83 -6.01 17.46
CA ARG A 60 17.34 -6.12 18.84
C ARG A 60 15.82 -5.92 18.89
N ALA A 61 15.23 -6.33 20.00
CA ALA A 61 13.83 -6.05 20.24
C ALA A 61 13.57 -4.53 20.35
N VAL A 62 12.39 -4.12 19.85
CA VAL A 62 11.83 -2.77 19.97
C VAL A 62 10.58 -2.90 20.83
N ASP A 63 10.55 -2.19 21.97
CA ASP A 63 9.38 -2.15 22.83
C ASP A 63 8.30 -1.19 22.27
N ALA A 64 7.11 -1.22 22.87
CA ALA A 64 5.98 -0.43 22.38
C ALA A 64 6.27 1.09 22.41
N ASP A 65 6.87 1.59 23.50
CA ASP A 65 7.16 3.02 23.64
C ASP A 65 8.23 3.49 22.65
N GLU A 66 9.21 2.64 22.34
CA GLU A 66 10.23 2.92 21.33
C GLU A 66 9.61 2.87 19.92
N PHE A 67 8.76 1.88 19.66
CA PHE A 67 8.05 1.78 18.40
C PHE A 67 7.19 3.03 18.15
N ASP A 68 6.39 3.44 19.11
CA ASP A 68 5.54 4.64 19.00
C ASP A 68 6.35 5.91 18.69
N ARG A 69 7.54 6.04 19.29
CA ARG A 69 8.45 7.16 18.97
C ARG A 69 9.00 7.08 17.54
N LEU A 70 9.47 5.90 17.13
CA LEU A 70 9.99 5.70 15.76
C LEU A 70 8.90 5.94 14.71
N ASP A 71 7.69 5.44 14.97
CA ASP A 71 6.54 5.59 14.10
C ASP A 71 6.11 7.06 13.97
N ALA A 72 6.06 7.80 15.08
CA ALA A 72 5.78 9.22 15.06
C ALA A 72 6.82 10.01 14.25
N ILE A 73 8.12 9.75 14.45
CA ILE A 73 9.21 10.40 13.71
C ILE A 73 9.12 10.07 12.22
N PHE A 74 8.87 8.80 11.88
CA PHE A 74 8.66 8.38 10.50
C PHE A 74 7.51 9.16 9.86
N HIS A 75 6.35 9.20 10.51
CA HIS A 75 5.16 9.85 9.97
C HIS A 75 5.35 11.36 9.82
N ASP A 76 6.02 12.03 10.74
CA ASP A 76 6.31 13.47 10.64
C ASP A 76 7.23 13.76 9.45
N ALA A 77 8.34 13.03 9.31
CA ALA A 77 9.26 13.17 8.19
C ALA A 77 8.61 12.82 6.84
N TYR A 78 7.73 11.83 6.81
CA TYR A 78 6.99 11.43 5.62
C TYR A 78 5.98 12.53 5.21
N ARG A 79 5.15 13.03 6.14
CA ARG A 79 4.16 14.09 5.87
C ARG A 79 4.79 15.38 5.36
N GLU A 80 5.93 15.78 5.93
CA GLU A 80 6.64 17.00 5.52
C GLU A 80 6.97 17.01 4.02
N ARG A 81 7.24 15.86 3.44
CA ARG A 81 7.70 15.72 2.06
C ARG A 81 6.71 15.01 1.13
N LEU A 82 5.57 14.56 1.64
CA LEU A 82 4.58 13.79 0.85
C LEU A 82 4.17 14.51 -0.44
N THR A 83 4.00 15.83 -0.39
CA THR A 83 3.61 16.64 -1.55
C THR A 83 4.67 16.71 -2.65
N THR A 84 5.88 16.24 -2.41
CA THR A 84 6.95 16.16 -3.42
C THR A 84 6.89 14.87 -4.24
N CYS A 85 6.13 13.87 -3.80
CA CYS A 85 5.95 12.63 -4.55
C CYS A 85 5.06 12.85 -5.77
N ALA A 86 5.32 12.09 -6.83
CA ALA A 86 4.45 12.02 -8.00
C ALA A 86 3.59 10.75 -7.94
N LEU A 87 2.55 10.68 -8.77
CA LEU A 87 1.94 9.39 -9.08
C LEU A 87 2.94 8.51 -9.85
N ALA A 88 2.75 7.19 -9.80
CA ALA A 88 3.47 6.28 -10.68
C ALA A 88 3.27 6.70 -12.15
N ASP A 89 4.31 6.60 -12.97
CA ASP A 89 4.39 7.21 -14.31
C ASP A 89 3.18 6.88 -15.20
N ASP A 90 2.68 5.67 -15.10
CA ASP A 90 1.56 5.19 -15.89
C ASP A 90 0.21 5.07 -15.13
N ALA A 91 0.15 5.51 -13.87
CA ALA A 91 -1.04 5.40 -13.02
C ALA A 91 -2.30 5.96 -13.70
N MET A 92 -2.22 7.17 -14.26
CA MET A 92 -3.35 7.82 -14.93
C MET A 92 -3.78 7.06 -16.19
N THR A 93 -2.85 6.44 -16.90
CA THR A 93 -3.14 5.65 -18.10
C THR A 93 -3.78 4.32 -17.70
N ALA A 94 -3.22 3.66 -16.71
CA ALA A 94 -3.74 2.42 -16.15
C ALA A 94 -5.18 2.58 -15.65
N MET A 95 -5.44 3.59 -14.81
CA MET A 95 -6.79 3.86 -14.31
C MET A 95 -7.80 4.14 -15.43
N ARG A 96 -7.40 4.82 -16.51
CA ARG A 96 -8.28 5.10 -17.65
C ARG A 96 -8.54 3.89 -18.54
N SER A 97 -7.64 2.91 -18.56
CA SER A 97 -7.77 1.71 -19.38
C SER A 97 -8.78 0.69 -18.82
N TRP A 98 -9.15 0.80 -17.55
CA TRP A 98 -10.15 -0.06 -16.92
C TRP A 98 -11.57 0.41 -17.23
N ALA A 99 -12.37 -0.45 -17.85
CA ALA A 99 -13.74 -0.12 -18.23
C ALA A 99 -14.74 -0.21 -17.06
N GLY A 100 -14.39 -0.93 -15.99
CA GLY A 100 -15.23 -1.12 -14.82
C GLY A 100 -15.13 0.00 -13.81
N SER A 101 -15.78 -0.17 -12.67
CA SER A 101 -15.67 0.79 -11.55
C SER A 101 -14.37 0.60 -10.77
N GLN A 102 -13.97 1.64 -10.02
CA GLN A 102 -12.72 1.67 -9.26
C GLN A 102 -12.93 2.27 -7.88
N SER A 103 -12.13 1.84 -6.92
CA SER A 103 -12.02 2.43 -5.58
C SER A 103 -10.59 2.41 -5.09
N LEU A 104 -10.31 3.08 -3.99
CA LEU A 104 -8.99 3.17 -3.38
C LEU A 104 -9.07 2.74 -1.92
N LEU A 105 -8.16 1.86 -1.53
CA LEU A 105 -8.00 1.41 -0.15
C LEU A 105 -6.52 1.48 0.23
N SER A 106 -6.19 2.25 1.26
CA SER A 106 -4.83 2.41 1.77
C SER A 106 -4.73 2.12 3.26
N MET A 107 -3.57 1.70 3.70
CA MET A 107 -3.18 1.65 5.11
C MET A 107 -2.58 2.98 5.60
N TRP A 108 -2.65 4.04 4.80
CA TRP A 108 -2.38 5.42 5.20
C TRP A 108 -3.58 6.04 5.92
N PHE A 109 -3.36 7.02 6.79
CA PHE A 109 -4.41 7.68 7.55
C PHE A 109 -5.45 8.33 6.63
N HIS A 110 -6.73 8.06 6.90
CA HIS A 110 -7.84 8.52 6.04
C HIS A 110 -7.86 10.04 5.88
N ASP A 111 -7.63 10.76 6.98
CA ASP A 111 -7.69 12.22 7.02
C ASP A 111 -6.52 12.88 6.27
N ASP A 112 -5.42 12.15 6.04
CA ASP A 112 -4.31 12.56 5.17
C ASP A 112 -4.51 12.10 3.73
N LEU A 113 -5.09 10.90 3.54
CA LEU A 113 -5.28 10.28 2.23
C LEU A 113 -6.26 11.06 1.35
N VAL A 114 -7.43 11.42 1.89
CA VAL A 114 -8.47 12.07 1.09
C VAL A 114 -8.01 13.42 0.52
N PRO A 115 -7.39 14.32 1.31
CA PRO A 115 -6.79 15.55 0.75
C PRO A 115 -5.69 15.27 -0.29
N ALA A 116 -4.86 14.23 -0.09
CA ALA A 116 -3.84 13.87 -1.07
C ALA A 116 -4.46 13.43 -2.40
N VAL A 117 -5.47 12.55 -2.38
CA VAL A 117 -6.22 12.11 -3.58
C VAL A 117 -6.78 13.31 -4.34
N THR A 118 -7.35 14.29 -3.62
CA THR A 118 -7.84 15.54 -4.20
C THR A 118 -6.70 16.37 -4.83
N ALA A 119 -5.58 16.54 -4.13
CA ALA A 119 -4.44 17.31 -4.62
C ALA A 119 -3.82 16.72 -5.91
N TYR A 120 -3.89 15.40 -6.10
CA TYR A 120 -3.49 14.74 -7.35
C TYR A 120 -4.55 14.79 -8.46
N GLY A 121 -5.69 15.46 -8.25
CA GLY A 121 -6.77 15.59 -9.24
C GLY A 121 -7.49 14.28 -9.53
N LEU A 122 -7.59 13.40 -8.54
CA LEU A 122 -8.24 12.09 -8.65
C LEU A 122 -9.68 12.10 -8.15
N ASP A 123 -10.22 13.27 -7.82
CA ASP A 123 -11.62 13.45 -7.42
C ASP A 123 -12.58 12.87 -8.47
N GLY A 124 -13.55 12.13 -8.00
CA GLY A 124 -14.57 11.52 -8.85
C GLY A 124 -14.11 10.28 -9.65
N ARG A 125 -12.83 9.87 -9.56
CA ARG A 125 -12.36 8.65 -10.21
C ARG A 125 -12.71 7.39 -9.41
N PHE A 126 -12.82 7.52 -8.10
CA PHE A 126 -13.09 6.41 -7.21
C PHE A 126 -14.51 6.46 -6.68
N ARG A 127 -15.22 5.33 -6.71
CA ARG A 127 -16.51 5.18 -6.04
C ARG A 127 -16.40 5.36 -4.52
N ARG A 128 -15.23 5.04 -3.98
CA ARG A 128 -14.91 5.13 -2.55
C ARG A 128 -13.40 5.24 -2.35
N VAL A 129 -13.01 6.03 -1.35
CA VAL A 129 -11.65 6.15 -0.84
C VAL A 129 -11.67 5.84 0.64
N ASP A 130 -10.94 4.83 1.07
CA ASP A 130 -10.78 4.50 2.49
C ASP A 130 -9.30 4.41 2.86
N GLY A 131 -8.98 5.01 4.01
CA GLY A 131 -7.72 4.89 4.72
C GLY A 131 -7.96 4.46 6.16
N LEU A 132 -6.88 4.30 6.92
CA LEU A 132 -6.95 3.98 8.36
C LEU A 132 -7.71 5.06 9.13
N ARG A 133 -8.55 4.63 10.07
CA ARG A 133 -9.25 5.51 11.03
C ARG A 133 -9.00 5.01 12.44
N PRO A 134 -8.74 5.90 13.40
CA PRO A 134 -8.41 5.51 14.79
C PRO A 134 -9.47 4.62 15.45
N ALA A 135 -10.73 4.77 15.07
CA ALA A 135 -11.87 4.02 15.63
C ALA A 135 -11.94 2.54 15.16
N LEU A 136 -11.14 2.12 14.20
CA LEU A 136 -11.18 0.78 13.61
C LEU A 136 -10.09 -0.17 14.14
N GLY A 137 -9.48 0.13 15.27
CA GLY A 137 -8.70 -0.88 15.99
C GLY A 137 -7.20 -0.68 16.07
N GLY A 138 -6.68 0.53 15.90
CA GLY A 138 -5.25 0.85 16.14
C GLY A 138 -4.29 0.07 15.21
N ASP A 139 -3.04 -0.03 15.62
CA ASP A 139 -1.89 -0.61 14.89
C ASP A 139 -2.00 -2.09 14.51
N ARG A 140 -3.09 -2.77 14.88
CA ARG A 140 -3.37 -4.18 14.56
C ARG A 140 -4.44 -4.36 13.48
N ALA A 141 -4.89 -3.29 12.84
CA ALA A 141 -5.84 -3.41 11.74
C ALA A 141 -5.15 -4.04 10.54
N TYR A 142 -5.45 -5.28 10.25
CA TYR A 142 -4.97 -5.96 9.04
C TYR A 142 -5.71 -5.42 7.81
N LYS A 143 -4.99 -5.21 6.71
CA LYS A 143 -5.57 -4.76 5.43
C LYS A 143 -6.76 -5.62 4.99
N ALA A 144 -6.76 -6.91 5.36
CA ALA A 144 -7.84 -7.85 5.09
C ALA A 144 -9.21 -7.40 5.65
N ASP A 145 -9.26 -6.93 6.90
CA ASP A 145 -10.51 -6.49 7.52
C ASP A 145 -10.98 -5.15 6.94
N HIS A 146 -10.03 -4.27 6.60
CA HIS A 146 -10.32 -3.02 5.89
C HIS A 146 -10.89 -3.29 4.51
N LEU A 147 -10.31 -4.23 3.74
CA LEU A 147 -10.82 -4.58 2.41
C LEU A 147 -12.25 -5.16 2.51
N LYS A 148 -12.51 -6.08 3.42
CA LYS A 148 -13.87 -6.61 3.64
C LYS A 148 -14.87 -5.50 3.94
N SER A 149 -14.53 -4.59 4.85
CA SER A 149 -15.36 -3.45 5.21
C SER A 149 -15.58 -2.50 4.03
N HIS A 150 -14.53 -2.25 3.25
CA HIS A 150 -14.56 -1.43 2.04
C HIS A 150 -15.51 -2.02 0.98
N LEU A 151 -15.39 -3.32 0.70
CA LEU A 151 -16.24 -4.01 -0.26
C LEU A 151 -17.71 -4.06 0.22
N ALA A 152 -17.94 -4.33 1.50
CA ALA A 152 -19.27 -4.32 2.08
C ALA A 152 -19.95 -2.93 1.94
N ALA A 153 -19.21 -1.84 2.18
CA ALA A 153 -19.72 -0.49 2.01
C ALA A 153 -20.03 -0.13 0.54
N LEU A 154 -19.37 -0.79 -0.42
CA LEU A 154 -19.64 -0.66 -1.86
C LEU A 154 -20.74 -1.62 -2.34
N GLY A 155 -21.17 -2.57 -1.52
CA GLY A 155 -22.09 -3.63 -1.92
C GLY A 155 -21.50 -4.60 -2.95
N LEU A 156 -20.18 -4.86 -2.87
CA LEU A 156 -19.46 -5.70 -3.81
C LEU A 156 -19.12 -7.07 -3.19
N ASP A 157 -19.25 -8.11 -4.00
CA ASP A 157 -18.72 -9.44 -3.71
C ASP A 157 -17.25 -9.49 -4.15
N GLY A 158 -16.37 -10.07 -3.33
CA GLY A 158 -14.95 -10.24 -3.66
C GLY A 158 -14.73 -10.92 -5.01
N ALA A 159 -15.59 -11.87 -5.37
CA ALA A 159 -15.51 -12.56 -6.67
C ALA A 159 -15.59 -11.62 -7.89
N ALA A 160 -16.12 -10.41 -7.76
CA ALA A 160 -16.18 -9.40 -8.82
C ALA A 160 -15.00 -8.40 -8.79
N VAL A 161 -14.04 -8.57 -7.85
CA VAL A 161 -13.02 -7.57 -7.52
C VAL A 161 -11.62 -8.08 -7.85
N VAL A 162 -10.75 -7.17 -8.30
CA VAL A 162 -9.29 -7.34 -8.32
C VAL A 162 -8.66 -6.22 -7.50
N LEU A 163 -7.81 -6.57 -6.53
CA LEU A 163 -6.94 -5.64 -5.84
C LEU A 163 -5.62 -5.51 -6.60
N ILE A 164 -5.18 -4.29 -6.87
CA ILE A 164 -3.84 -4.00 -7.39
C ILE A 164 -3.05 -3.31 -6.29
N GLY A 165 -1.95 -3.92 -5.88
CA GLY A 165 -1.07 -3.44 -4.81
C GLY A 165 0.37 -3.91 -5.01
N ASP A 166 1.27 -3.55 -4.10
CA ASP A 166 2.71 -3.79 -4.20
C ASP A 166 3.27 -4.67 -3.08
N SER A 167 2.41 -5.21 -2.23
CA SER A 167 2.82 -5.96 -1.04
C SER A 167 2.15 -7.33 -0.92
N ILE A 168 2.77 -8.21 -0.15
CA ILE A 168 2.16 -9.51 0.19
C ILE A 168 0.87 -9.31 1.01
N ASP A 169 0.81 -8.26 1.83
CA ASP A 169 -0.40 -7.91 2.59
C ASP A 169 -1.60 -7.63 1.67
N ASP A 170 -1.36 -7.09 0.46
CA ASP A 170 -2.41 -6.89 -0.55
C ASP A 170 -2.95 -8.23 -1.05
N ALA A 171 -2.05 -9.16 -1.34
CA ALA A 171 -2.43 -10.50 -1.78
C ALA A 171 -3.23 -11.24 -0.70
N ASP A 172 -2.78 -11.19 0.56
CA ASP A 172 -3.44 -11.81 1.69
C ASP A 172 -4.81 -11.18 1.96
N ALA A 173 -4.90 -9.85 1.84
CA ALA A 173 -6.16 -9.12 1.98
C ALA A 173 -7.15 -9.51 0.88
N ALA A 174 -6.72 -9.55 -0.37
CA ALA A 174 -7.54 -9.97 -1.50
C ALA A 174 -8.04 -11.41 -1.31
N HIS A 175 -7.15 -12.35 -1.00
CA HIS A 175 -7.49 -13.74 -0.73
C HIS A 175 -8.54 -13.86 0.39
N SER A 176 -8.33 -13.15 1.51
CA SER A 176 -9.25 -13.17 2.67
C SER A 176 -10.63 -12.60 2.35
N ALA A 177 -10.74 -11.72 1.37
CA ALA A 177 -11.98 -11.12 0.89
C ALA A 177 -12.62 -11.87 -0.30
N GLY A 178 -12.01 -12.97 -0.77
CA GLY A 178 -12.46 -13.69 -1.96
C GLY A 178 -12.22 -12.94 -3.27
N ALA A 179 -11.36 -11.90 -3.25
CA ALA A 179 -10.97 -11.12 -4.41
C ALA A 179 -9.73 -11.72 -5.10
N ALA A 180 -9.52 -11.37 -6.36
CA ALA A 180 -8.24 -11.61 -7.02
C ALA A 180 -7.23 -10.51 -6.68
N CYS A 181 -5.95 -10.78 -6.92
CA CYS A 181 -4.87 -9.82 -6.72
C CYS A 181 -3.92 -9.82 -7.92
N VAL A 182 -3.43 -8.63 -8.29
CA VAL A 182 -2.27 -8.44 -9.15
C VAL A 182 -1.26 -7.61 -8.38
N LEU A 183 -0.01 -8.06 -8.31
CA LEU A 183 1.06 -7.39 -7.58
C LEU A 183 1.92 -6.55 -8.52
N TYR A 184 2.25 -5.34 -8.09
CA TYR A 184 3.06 -4.37 -8.81
C TYR A 184 4.46 -4.28 -8.22
N THR A 185 5.50 -4.34 -9.08
CA THR A 185 6.91 -4.37 -8.63
C THR A 185 7.51 -3.00 -8.32
N GLY A 186 6.81 -1.91 -8.61
CA GLY A 186 7.34 -0.55 -8.40
C GLY A 186 7.37 -0.08 -6.96
N GLY A 187 6.78 -0.82 -6.02
CA GLY A 187 6.60 -0.41 -4.64
C GLY A 187 7.63 -0.94 -3.65
N PHE A 188 7.13 -1.31 -2.46
CA PHE A 188 7.93 -1.59 -1.27
C PHE A 188 8.49 -3.01 -1.17
N THR A 189 7.95 -3.95 -1.96
CA THR A 189 8.31 -5.37 -1.87
C THR A 189 9.21 -5.80 -3.02
N ASP A 190 10.23 -6.57 -2.71
CA ASP A 190 11.14 -7.17 -3.69
C ASP A 190 10.40 -8.07 -4.69
N GLU A 191 10.74 -7.95 -5.97
CA GLU A 191 10.08 -8.71 -7.05
C GLU A 191 10.16 -10.23 -6.87
N VAL A 192 11.28 -10.74 -6.32
CA VAL A 192 11.43 -12.18 -6.08
C VAL A 192 10.41 -12.65 -5.05
N ARG A 193 10.19 -11.86 -4.00
CA ARG A 193 9.17 -12.15 -2.97
C ARG A 193 7.76 -12.07 -3.56
N LEU A 194 7.46 -11.05 -4.39
CA LEU A 194 6.17 -10.93 -5.05
C LEU A 194 5.89 -12.16 -5.95
N ARG A 195 6.84 -12.56 -6.77
CA ARG A 195 6.69 -13.74 -7.65
C ARG A 195 6.57 -15.05 -6.89
N ALA A 196 7.24 -15.17 -5.74
CA ALA A 196 7.14 -16.35 -4.88
C ALA A 196 5.75 -16.52 -4.24
N SER A 197 4.91 -15.48 -4.19
CA SER A 197 3.54 -15.55 -3.67
C SER A 197 2.57 -16.33 -4.57
N GLY A 198 2.94 -16.58 -5.84
CA GLY A 198 2.10 -17.28 -6.81
C GLY A 198 1.00 -16.42 -7.44
N HIS A 199 0.89 -15.14 -7.07
CA HIS A 199 -0.03 -14.19 -7.71
C HIS A 199 0.53 -13.64 -9.03
N PRO A 200 -0.32 -13.15 -9.97
CA PRO A 200 0.13 -12.39 -11.13
C PRO A 200 0.96 -11.17 -10.70
N VAL A 201 2.09 -10.94 -11.35
CA VAL A 201 3.02 -9.83 -11.05
C VAL A 201 3.27 -9.01 -12.31
N ALA A 202 3.13 -7.70 -12.20
CA ALA A 202 3.31 -6.73 -13.29
C ALA A 202 4.42 -5.72 -12.97
N GLY A 203 5.19 -5.34 -13.99
CA GLY A 203 6.23 -4.31 -13.90
C GLY A 203 5.69 -2.88 -14.10
N THR A 204 4.46 -2.74 -14.63
CA THR A 204 3.77 -1.47 -14.82
C THR A 204 2.32 -1.58 -14.35
N LEU A 205 1.70 -0.46 -13.97
CA LEU A 205 0.29 -0.46 -13.58
C LEU A 205 -0.63 -0.76 -14.78
N THR A 206 -0.22 -0.34 -15.98
CA THR A 206 -0.94 -0.65 -17.21
C THR A 206 -0.96 -2.16 -17.48
N ASP A 207 0.13 -2.86 -17.25
CA ASP A 207 0.16 -4.32 -17.38
C ASP A 207 -0.60 -5.00 -16.23
N ALA A 208 -0.58 -4.42 -15.03
CA ALA A 208 -1.41 -4.91 -13.93
C ALA A 208 -2.91 -4.88 -14.28
N VAL A 209 -3.38 -3.81 -14.94
CA VAL A 209 -4.78 -3.72 -15.40
C VAL A 209 -5.08 -4.75 -16.49
N LYS A 210 -4.16 -5.01 -17.42
CA LYS A 210 -4.34 -6.06 -18.44
C LYS A 210 -4.49 -7.43 -17.79
N LEU A 211 -3.58 -7.77 -16.85
CA LEU A 211 -3.66 -9.02 -16.09
C LEU A 211 -4.97 -9.11 -15.30
N ALA A 212 -5.41 -8.01 -14.67
CA ALA A 212 -6.68 -7.97 -13.94
C ALA A 212 -7.89 -8.25 -14.83
N ALA A 213 -7.85 -7.87 -16.12
CA ALA A 213 -8.92 -8.12 -17.06
C ALA A 213 -8.98 -9.59 -17.53
N GLU A 214 -7.92 -10.37 -17.33
CA GLU A 214 -7.82 -11.78 -17.71
C GLU A 214 -8.26 -12.73 -16.57
N LEU A 215 -8.44 -12.21 -15.34
CA LEU A 215 -8.84 -12.96 -14.14
C LEU A 215 -10.36 -13.06 -14.00
#